data_35fb2ec18f97e97fd08e12ffb06b76fb
#
_entry.id   35fb2ec18f97e97fd08e12ffb06b76fb
#
_cell.length_a   1.000
_cell.length_b   1.000
_cell.length_c   1.000
_cell.angle_alpha   90.00
_cell.angle_beta   90.00
_cell.angle_gamma   90.00
#
_symmetry.space_group_name_H-M   'P 1'
#
loop_
_entity.id
_entity.type
_entity.pdbx_description
1 polymer ?
#
loop_
_entity_poly.entity_id
_entity_poly.type
_entity_poly.pdbx_seq_one_letter_code
_entity_poly.pdbx_strand_id
1 'polypeptide(L)'
;MPKNGGCEVYMAPFAVIIQNDIKNYVEPDICIICDKDKLSDRGCEGAPDWIIEIVSPSSRKTDYIIKNAAYSRAGVREYWIVDPAKACTTVYDYDKDAAPTIIPFDQPVQCGIFPDLSITVSDYLK
;
A
#
# COMPACT_ATOMS: atom_id res chain seq x y z
N MET A 1 -8.89 4.29 -14.77
CA MET A 1 -9.32 5.11 -13.65
C MET A 1 -10.82 5.37 -13.72
N PRO A 2 -11.56 5.05 -12.69
CA PRO A 2 -12.99 5.33 -12.72
C PRO A 2 -13.24 6.82 -12.89
N LYS A 3 -14.21 7.15 -13.71
CA LYS A 3 -14.50 8.54 -13.99
C LYS A 3 -15.18 9.25 -12.83
N ASN A 4 -15.99 8.52 -12.09
CA ASN A 4 -16.83 9.14 -11.07
C ASN A 4 -16.14 9.17 -9.74
N GLY A 5 -15.24 10.14 -9.61
CA GLY A 5 -14.58 10.33 -8.38
C GLY A 5 -13.60 9.24 -8.03
N GLY A 6 -13.26 8.40 -8.95
CA GLY A 6 -12.20 7.47 -8.85
C GLY A 6 -11.73 7.07 -7.47
N CYS A 7 -10.45 6.84 -7.35
CA CYS A 7 -9.84 6.49 -6.08
C CYS A 7 -9.19 7.72 -5.47
N GLU A 8 -9.08 7.73 -4.14
CA GLU A 8 -8.47 8.84 -3.41
C GLU A 8 -7.19 8.38 -2.73
N VAL A 9 -6.21 9.28 -2.67
CA VAL A 9 -4.90 9.02 -2.09
C VAL A 9 -4.80 9.74 -0.76
N TYR A 10 -4.38 9.02 0.27
CA TYR A 10 -4.15 9.58 1.60
C TYR A 10 -2.75 9.26 2.07
N MET A 11 -2.12 10.22 2.72
CA MET A 11 -0.77 10.08 3.26
C MET A 11 -0.82 10.15 4.77
N ALA A 12 0.12 9.48 5.44
CA ALA A 12 0.22 9.53 6.89
C ALA A 12 0.41 10.98 7.38
N PRO A 13 -0.16 11.34 8.53
CA PRO A 13 -0.95 10.49 9.41
C PRO A 13 -2.40 10.36 8.95
N PHE A 14 -2.82 9.17 8.62
CA PHE A 14 -4.19 8.88 8.23
C PHE A 14 -4.52 7.48 8.71
N ALA A 15 -5.53 7.36 9.57
CA ALA A 15 -5.83 6.08 10.20
C ALA A 15 -6.55 5.12 9.27
N VAL A 16 -6.08 3.88 9.24
CA VAL A 16 -6.75 2.76 8.59
C VAL A 16 -7.14 1.78 9.68
N ILE A 17 -8.44 1.60 9.86
CA ILE A 17 -9.00 0.78 10.93
C ILE A 17 -9.34 -0.58 10.35
N ILE A 18 -8.51 -1.57 10.68
CA ILE A 18 -8.70 -2.94 10.25
C ILE A 18 -9.48 -3.67 11.33
N GLN A 19 -10.38 -4.55 10.95
CA GLN A 19 -11.16 -5.37 11.88
C GLN A 19 -12.12 -4.58 12.77
N ASN A 20 -12.54 -3.39 12.33
CA ASN A 20 -13.48 -2.54 13.08
C ASN A 20 -13.06 -2.19 14.49
N ASP A 21 -11.78 -2.24 14.79
CA ASP A 21 -11.25 -1.97 16.11
C ASP A 21 -10.43 -0.68 16.11
N ILE A 22 -11.01 0.38 16.67
CA ILE A 22 -10.37 1.71 16.71
C ILE A 22 -9.02 1.65 17.43
N LYS A 23 -8.86 0.73 18.36
CA LYS A 23 -7.61 0.60 19.12
C LYS A 23 -6.50 -0.06 18.31
N ASN A 24 -6.86 -0.77 17.24
CA ASN A 24 -5.90 -1.48 16.39
C ASN A 24 -5.93 -0.92 14.99
N TYR A 25 -5.51 0.33 14.86
CA TYR A 25 -5.40 0.96 13.55
C TYR A 25 -3.93 1.09 13.15
N VAL A 26 -3.73 1.26 11.85
CA VAL A 26 -2.41 1.55 11.28
C VAL A 26 -2.46 2.89 10.57
N GLU A 27 -1.29 3.49 10.36
CA GLU A 27 -1.17 4.73 9.60
C GLU A 27 -0.16 4.50 8.48
N PRO A 28 -0.59 3.89 7.36
CA PRO A 28 0.32 3.63 6.24
C PRO A 28 0.92 4.94 5.71
N ASP A 29 2.13 4.86 5.18
CA ASP A 29 2.74 6.04 4.57
C ASP A 29 1.86 6.59 3.46
N ILE A 30 1.36 5.72 2.59
CA ILE A 30 0.45 6.11 1.52
C ILE A 30 -0.59 5.01 1.37
N CYS A 31 -1.86 5.39 1.20
CA CYS A 31 -2.89 4.43 0.85
C CYS A 31 -3.83 5.01 -0.19
N ILE A 32 -4.36 4.14 -1.03
CA ILE A 32 -5.29 4.49 -2.10
C ILE A 32 -6.60 3.75 -1.84
N ILE A 33 -7.69 4.51 -1.78
CA ILE A 33 -9.00 3.99 -1.42
C ILE A 33 -9.95 4.26 -2.57
N CYS A 34 -10.52 3.19 -3.13
CA CYS A 34 -11.43 3.28 -4.26
C CYS A 34 -12.89 3.18 -3.82
N ASP A 35 -13.15 2.55 -2.68
CA ASP A 35 -14.49 2.48 -2.10
C ASP A 35 -14.65 3.59 -1.07
N LYS A 36 -15.30 4.67 -1.46
CA LYS A 36 -15.45 5.83 -0.60
C LYS A 36 -16.39 5.60 0.57
N ASP A 37 -17.18 4.54 0.53
CA ASP A 37 -18.04 4.19 1.65
C ASP A 37 -17.23 3.77 2.88
N LYS A 38 -15.95 3.43 2.70
CA LYS A 38 -15.06 3.13 3.81
C LYS A 38 -14.55 4.37 4.52
N LEU A 39 -14.73 5.55 3.96
CA LEU A 39 -14.22 6.79 4.55
C LEU A 39 -15.20 7.33 5.60
N SER A 40 -14.65 7.73 6.75
CA SER A 40 -15.41 8.31 7.85
C SER A 40 -14.56 9.36 8.55
N ASP A 41 -15.12 9.98 9.58
CA ASP A 41 -14.39 10.96 10.39
C ASP A 41 -13.17 10.33 11.08
N ARG A 42 -13.15 9.01 11.22
CA ARG A 42 -12.05 8.31 11.88
C ARG A 42 -10.94 7.88 10.92
N GLY A 43 -11.16 8.00 9.63
CA GLY A 43 -10.23 7.57 8.60
C GLY A 43 -10.86 6.57 7.66
N CYS A 44 -10.13 5.52 7.30
CA CYS A 44 -10.63 4.43 6.46
C CYS A 44 -11.06 3.27 7.35
N GLU A 45 -12.32 2.89 7.25
CA GLU A 45 -12.86 1.75 8.02
C GLU A 45 -12.90 0.54 7.10
N GLY A 46 -11.86 -0.27 7.20
CA GLY A 46 -11.65 -1.43 6.36
C GLY A 46 -10.38 -1.31 5.54
N ALA A 47 -10.16 -2.25 4.63
CA ALA A 47 -8.95 -2.32 3.85
C ALA A 47 -8.95 -1.31 2.70
N PRO A 48 -7.91 -0.47 2.58
CA PRO A 48 -7.68 0.27 1.34
C PRO A 48 -7.40 -0.69 0.20
N ASP A 49 -7.51 -0.17 -1.04
CA ASP A 49 -7.21 -0.99 -2.21
C ASP A 49 -5.71 -1.20 -2.39
N TRP A 50 -4.91 -0.18 -2.12
CA TRP A 50 -3.48 -0.22 -2.35
C TRP A 50 -2.78 0.52 -1.22
N ILE A 51 -1.74 -0.10 -0.64
CA ILE A 51 -0.95 0.48 0.43
C ILE A 51 0.52 0.49 -0.01
N ILE A 52 1.19 1.61 0.26
CA ILE A 52 2.62 1.76 0.03
C ILE A 52 3.27 2.14 1.36
N GLU A 53 4.24 1.34 1.80
CA GLU A 53 5.03 1.61 2.99
C GLU A 53 6.47 1.83 2.61
N ILE A 54 7.08 2.87 3.17
CA ILE A 54 8.50 3.13 2.98
C ILE A 54 9.20 2.60 4.21
N VAL A 55 9.96 1.52 4.04
CA VAL A 55 10.53 0.80 5.17
C VAL A 55 11.80 1.49 5.65
N SER A 56 11.95 1.56 6.97
CA SER A 56 13.18 2.00 7.64
C SER A 56 13.87 0.80 8.28
N PRO A 57 15.15 0.92 8.68
CA PRO A 57 15.82 -0.20 9.36
C PRO A 57 15.06 -0.71 10.58
N SER A 58 14.38 0.19 11.32
CA SER A 58 13.65 -0.21 12.52
C SER A 58 12.28 -0.82 12.23
N SER A 59 11.73 -0.63 11.02
CA SER A 59 10.38 -1.11 10.70
C SER A 59 10.37 -2.35 9.79
N ARG A 60 11.55 -2.89 9.45
CA ARG A 60 11.65 -3.97 8.45
C ARG A 60 10.80 -5.18 8.79
N LYS A 61 10.94 -5.71 10.00
CA LYS A 61 10.17 -6.88 10.41
C LYS A 61 8.66 -6.58 10.40
N THR A 62 8.29 -5.42 10.89
CA THR A 62 6.89 -5.03 10.93
C THR A 62 6.30 -4.92 9.52
N ASP A 63 7.00 -4.23 8.62
CA ASP A 63 6.47 -4.00 7.28
C ASP A 63 6.45 -5.26 6.42
N TYR A 64 7.52 -6.06 6.46
CA TYR A 64 7.61 -7.24 5.60
C TYR A 64 6.82 -8.42 6.13
N ILE A 65 6.66 -8.55 7.43
CA ILE A 65 6.04 -9.75 8.03
C ILE A 65 4.70 -9.43 8.64
N ILE A 66 4.66 -8.54 9.63
CA ILE A 66 3.45 -8.33 10.42
C ILE A 66 2.38 -7.62 9.61
N LYS A 67 2.72 -6.49 9.00
CA LYS A 67 1.77 -5.73 8.19
C LYS A 67 1.39 -6.48 6.93
N ASN A 68 2.34 -7.18 6.31
CA ASN A 68 2.05 -7.96 5.12
C ASN A 68 0.95 -8.99 5.41
N ALA A 69 1.09 -9.74 6.49
CA ALA A 69 0.07 -10.72 6.87
C ALA A 69 -1.28 -10.05 7.19
N ALA A 70 -1.25 -8.94 7.92
CA ALA A 70 -2.46 -8.23 8.30
C ALA A 70 -3.19 -7.66 7.08
N TYR A 71 -2.46 -7.03 6.16
CA TYR A 71 -3.05 -6.43 4.96
C TYR A 71 -3.63 -7.50 4.03
N SER A 72 -2.93 -8.61 3.88
CA SER A 72 -3.43 -9.72 3.08
C SER A 72 -4.75 -10.26 3.62
N ARG A 73 -4.83 -10.47 4.94
CA ARG A 73 -6.05 -10.98 5.57
C ARG A 73 -7.20 -9.98 5.54
N ALA A 74 -6.88 -8.69 5.59
CA ALA A 74 -7.90 -7.65 5.63
C ALA A 74 -8.56 -7.40 4.27
N GLY A 75 -7.95 -7.87 3.19
CA GLY A 75 -8.51 -7.69 1.86
C GLY A 75 -7.89 -6.55 1.07
N VAL A 76 -6.71 -6.07 1.46
CA VAL A 76 -5.94 -5.14 0.64
C VAL A 76 -5.60 -5.84 -0.67
N ARG A 77 -5.76 -5.14 -1.79
CA ARG A 77 -5.54 -5.77 -3.10
C ARG A 77 -4.08 -5.75 -3.51
N GLU A 78 -3.36 -4.69 -3.17
CA GLU A 78 -1.97 -4.51 -3.57
C GLU A 78 -1.18 -3.83 -2.45
N TYR A 79 0.04 -4.32 -2.20
CA TYR A 79 0.90 -3.79 -1.15
C TYR A 79 2.32 -3.65 -1.69
N TRP A 80 2.85 -2.43 -1.65
CA TRP A 80 4.22 -2.14 -2.06
C TRP A 80 5.06 -1.78 -0.85
N ILE A 81 6.21 -2.42 -0.74
CA ILE A 81 7.21 -2.07 0.26
C ILE A 81 8.39 -1.43 -0.47
N VAL A 82 8.55 -0.13 -0.28
CA VAL A 82 9.66 0.63 -0.86
C VAL A 82 10.80 0.59 0.14
N ASP A 83 11.93 -0.01 -0.23
CA ASP A 83 13.04 -0.30 0.69
C ASP A 83 14.30 0.46 0.26
N PRO A 84 14.55 1.65 0.83
CA PRO A 84 15.73 2.44 0.44
C PRO A 84 17.05 1.73 0.73
N ALA A 85 17.13 0.92 1.80
CA ALA A 85 18.36 0.23 2.15
C ALA A 85 18.75 -0.81 1.10
N LYS A 86 17.75 -1.43 0.45
CA LYS A 86 18.00 -2.41 -0.61
C LYS A 86 17.83 -1.82 -2.00
N ALA A 87 17.41 -0.56 -2.11
CA ALA A 87 17.14 0.13 -3.37
C ALA A 87 16.21 -0.68 -4.28
N CYS A 88 15.16 -1.23 -3.69
CA CYS A 88 14.18 -2.01 -4.43
C CYS A 88 12.78 -1.85 -3.82
N THR A 89 11.77 -2.18 -4.64
CA THR A 89 10.38 -2.22 -4.22
C THR A 89 9.89 -3.66 -4.31
N THR A 90 9.28 -4.15 -3.23
CA THR A 90 8.64 -5.47 -3.23
C THR A 90 7.16 -5.26 -3.42
N VAL A 91 6.59 -5.89 -4.45
CA VAL A 91 5.19 -5.76 -4.83
C VAL A 91 4.46 -7.04 -4.50
N TYR A 92 3.45 -6.94 -3.65
CA TYR A 92 2.54 -8.03 -3.35
C TYR A 92 1.22 -7.73 -4.04
N ASP A 93 0.85 -8.55 -5.00
CA ASP A 93 -0.44 -8.46 -5.68
C ASP A 93 -1.32 -9.57 -5.11
N TYR A 94 -2.11 -9.20 -4.10
CA TYR A 94 -2.92 -10.18 -3.38
C TYR A 94 -4.12 -10.69 -4.20
N ASP A 95 -4.47 -9.98 -5.27
CA ASP A 95 -5.51 -10.46 -6.18
C ASP A 95 -5.03 -11.63 -7.03
N LYS A 96 -3.71 -11.83 -7.10
CA LYS A 96 -3.11 -12.92 -7.87
C LYS A 96 -2.44 -13.90 -6.92
N ASP A 97 -2.60 -15.17 -7.22
CA ASP A 97 -1.93 -16.22 -6.45
C ASP A 97 -0.51 -16.39 -7.00
N ALA A 98 0.34 -15.45 -6.66
CA ALA A 98 1.71 -15.41 -7.18
C ALA A 98 2.66 -14.88 -6.09
N ALA A 99 3.92 -15.25 -6.22
CA ALA A 99 4.96 -14.75 -5.34
C ALA A 99 5.15 -13.25 -5.55
N PRO A 100 5.63 -12.52 -4.53
CA PRO A 100 5.92 -11.11 -4.70
C PRO A 100 7.02 -10.87 -5.74
N THR A 101 6.95 -9.70 -6.37
CA THR A 101 7.93 -9.27 -7.36
C THR A 101 8.84 -8.23 -6.72
N ILE A 102 10.15 -8.36 -6.93
CA ILE A 102 11.13 -7.41 -6.41
C ILE A 102 11.71 -6.64 -7.58
N ILE A 103 11.59 -5.32 -7.55
CA ILE A 103 11.94 -4.46 -8.67
C ILE A 103 12.93 -3.38 -8.20
N PRO A 104 14.11 -3.27 -8.83
CA PRO A 104 15.06 -2.22 -8.48
C PRO A 104 14.49 -0.81 -8.68
N PHE A 105 15.02 0.16 -7.96
CA PHE A 105 14.52 1.53 -8.01
C PHE A 105 14.61 2.18 -9.40
N ASP A 106 15.54 1.75 -10.23
CA ASP A 106 15.73 2.31 -11.57
C ASP A 106 14.87 1.64 -12.64
N GLN A 107 14.01 0.72 -12.26
CA GLN A 107 13.10 0.02 -13.16
C GLN A 107 11.65 0.41 -12.88
N PRO A 108 10.80 0.43 -13.91
CA PRO A 108 9.39 0.75 -13.69
C PRO A 108 8.66 -0.35 -12.92
N VAL A 109 7.84 0.06 -11.97
CA VAL A 109 6.96 -0.83 -11.22
C VAL A 109 5.57 -0.68 -11.78
N GLN A 110 5.03 -1.74 -12.35
CA GLN A 110 3.68 -1.74 -12.90
C GLN A 110 2.66 -1.89 -11.80
N CYS A 111 1.70 -0.98 -11.74
CA CYS A 111 0.60 -1.10 -10.79
C CYS A 111 -0.40 -2.14 -11.27
N GLY A 112 -0.83 -3.04 -10.38
CA GLY A 112 -1.79 -4.07 -10.72
C GLY A 112 -3.21 -3.56 -10.85
N ILE A 113 -3.63 -2.66 -9.94
CA ILE A 113 -4.99 -2.14 -9.96
C ILE A 113 -5.20 -1.00 -10.95
N PHE A 114 -4.12 -0.36 -11.40
CA PHE A 114 -4.19 0.66 -12.44
C PHE A 114 -3.24 0.26 -13.58
N PRO A 115 -3.74 -0.49 -14.57
CA PRO A 115 -2.85 -1.08 -15.59
C PRO A 115 -2.05 -0.06 -16.40
N ASP A 116 -2.54 1.18 -16.50
CA ASP A 116 -1.85 2.22 -17.24
C ASP A 116 -0.83 2.97 -16.40
N LEU A 117 -0.68 2.63 -15.13
CA LEU A 117 0.22 3.32 -14.23
C LEU A 117 1.46 2.50 -13.97
N SER A 118 2.63 3.10 -14.20
CA SER A 118 3.89 2.54 -13.72
C SER A 118 4.70 3.65 -13.07
N ILE A 119 5.48 3.28 -12.07
CA ILE A 119 6.27 4.23 -11.29
C ILE A 119 7.71 3.75 -11.25
N THR A 120 8.64 4.62 -11.61
CA THR A 120 10.06 4.36 -11.44
C THR A 120 10.53 5.14 -10.22
N VAL A 121 10.81 4.45 -9.12
CA VAL A 121 11.05 5.09 -7.83
C VAL A 121 12.23 6.06 -7.88
N SER A 122 13.31 5.71 -8.61
CA SER A 122 14.48 6.59 -8.70
C SER A 122 14.16 7.96 -9.28
N ASP A 123 13.08 8.09 -10.05
CA ASP A 123 12.69 9.38 -10.61
C ASP A 123 12.25 10.37 -9.54
N TYR A 124 11.89 9.88 -8.37
CA TYR A 124 11.38 10.69 -7.25
C TYR A 124 12.38 10.86 -6.11
N LEU A 125 13.55 10.25 -6.22
CA LEU A 125 14.57 10.28 -5.17
C LEU A 125 15.75 11.22 -5.53
N LYS A 126 15.45 12.39 -6.01
CA LYS A 126 16.50 13.34 -6.40
C LYS A 126 16.76 14.38 -5.35
#